data_7ee0ef667aecd1c003161285544a1a6c
#
_entry.id   7ee0ef667aecd1c003161285544a1a6c
#
_cell.length_a   1.000
_cell.length_b   1.000
_cell.length_c   1.000
_cell.angle_alpha   90.00
_cell.angle_beta   90.00
_cell.angle_gamma   90.00
#
_symmetry.space_group_name_H-M   'P 1'
#
loop_
_entity.id
_entity.type
_entity.pdbx_description
1 polymer ?
#
loop_
_entity_poly.entity_id
_entity_poly.type
_entity_poly.pdbx_seq_one_letter_code
_entity_poly.pdbx_strand_id
1 'polypeptide(L)'
;MLKFNAKHPISNTDGNLHLKNTKIREFLNMPIKSINFDAASLSSLRYAKATQTTSAHAQAQMKLGKRIISVQDDASGASIAAGLKARNIAANEGVRNMQETSAALSIAESTLESIADKLNNLKTLAIRARTDLKTTANVQLINNEKSKILAGMSDAVQQAEYNGRKLLTGGVNNAVVNYGLGSITFSISSAALTGLGIDQLTFFGAGANQLLDAAGWNVQITSINIAIERLSQIRGNLGAQQVLIDSTIDALQSNIDRTEEARSTIEDMDALESQVNATTAQSQENLSLQALVLSLQNKFRNWHIYLSDKITDSEY
;
A
#
# COMPACT_ATOMS: atom_id res chain seq x y z
N MET A 1 26.70 -52.40 14.77
CA MET A 1 26.74 -53.83 15.08
C MET A 1 28.12 -54.36 14.67
N LEU A 2 29.08 -54.37 15.61
CA LEU A 2 30.39 -54.97 15.39
C LEU A 2 30.76 -55.66 16.74
N LYS A 3 30.64 -56.96 16.68
CA LYS A 3 31.03 -57.88 17.74
C LYS A 3 32.56 -58.06 17.69
N PHE A 4 33.25 -57.71 18.73
CA PHE A 4 34.62 -58.15 18.93
C PHE A 4 34.65 -59.33 19.90
N ASN A 5 35.05 -60.44 19.36
CA ASN A 5 35.27 -61.71 20.04
C ASN A 5 36.77 -61.76 20.37
N ALA A 6 37.15 -61.72 21.64
CA ALA A 6 38.53 -61.96 22.06
C ALA A 6 38.57 -63.02 23.14
N LYS A 7 38.80 -64.24 22.72
CA LYS A 7 39.33 -65.30 23.54
C LYS A 7 40.87 -65.35 23.38
N HIS A 8 41.63 -64.98 24.38
CA HIS A 8 42.95 -65.54 24.64
C HIS A 8 43.22 -65.46 26.17
N PRO A 9 43.66 -66.56 26.76
CA PRO A 9 44.07 -66.62 28.16
C PRO A 9 45.51 -66.14 28.30
N ILE A 10 45.75 -65.11 29.12
CA ILE A 10 47.13 -64.73 29.51
C ILE A 10 47.27 -65.15 30.92
N SER A 11 48.34 -65.96 31.15
CA SER A 11 48.82 -66.51 32.37
C SER A 11 49.17 -65.44 33.40
N ASN A 12 48.86 -65.80 34.60
CA ASN A 12 49.08 -65.10 35.82
C ASN A 12 50.60 -64.93 36.10
N THR A 13 51.15 -63.71 36.04
CA THR A 13 52.38 -63.32 36.68
C THR A 13 52.24 -61.85 37.10
N ASP A 14 52.44 -61.63 38.39
CA ASP A 14 52.93 -60.44 39.07
C ASP A 14 51.94 -59.47 39.73
N GLY A 15 52.12 -59.37 41.00
CA GLY A 15 51.50 -58.45 41.94
C GLY A 15 51.62 -56.95 41.55
N ASN A 16 52.38 -56.61 40.51
CA ASN A 16 52.57 -55.26 40.02
C ASN A 16 51.43 -54.79 39.07
N LEU A 17 50.68 -55.75 38.51
CA LEU A 17 49.50 -55.42 37.62
C LEU A 17 48.27 -55.05 38.46
N HIS A 18 48.18 -55.60 39.67
CA HIS A 18 47.08 -55.33 40.61
C HIS A 18 47.11 -53.89 41.13
N LEU A 19 48.32 -53.38 41.45
CA LEU A 19 48.54 -52.01 41.90
C LEU A 19 48.27 -50.96 40.81
N LYS A 20 48.66 -51.30 39.54
CA LYS A 20 48.33 -50.42 38.42
C LYS A 20 46.81 -50.41 38.05
N ASN A 21 46.14 -51.55 38.16
CA ASN A 21 44.70 -51.63 37.93
C ASN A 21 43.90 -50.94 39.06
N THR A 22 44.40 -50.97 40.30
CA THR A 22 43.70 -50.25 41.38
C THR A 22 43.85 -48.74 41.21
N LYS A 23 45.01 -48.24 40.84
CA LYS A 23 45.21 -46.80 40.53
C LYS A 23 44.45 -46.37 39.31
N ILE A 24 44.33 -47.21 38.27
CA ILE A 24 43.49 -46.93 37.09
C ILE A 24 42.00 -46.97 37.46
N ARG A 25 41.56 -47.89 38.34
CA ARG A 25 40.19 -47.91 38.85
C ARG A 25 39.89 -46.75 39.78
N GLU A 26 40.81 -46.30 40.59
CA GLU A 26 40.68 -45.08 41.37
C GLU A 26 40.67 -43.85 40.50
N PHE A 27 41.43 -43.83 39.37
CA PHE A 27 41.43 -42.77 38.39
C PHE A 27 40.11 -42.75 37.60
N LEU A 28 39.54 -43.92 37.27
CA LEU A 28 38.23 -44.03 36.59
C LEU A 28 37.05 -43.83 37.56
N ASN A 29 37.25 -44.03 38.86
CA ASN A 29 36.26 -43.75 39.89
C ASN A 29 36.44 -42.40 40.60
N MET A 30 37.43 -41.60 40.18
CA MET A 30 37.37 -40.19 40.52
C MET A 30 36.05 -39.67 40.00
N PRO A 31 35.16 -39.12 40.86
CA PRO A 31 34.01 -38.42 40.33
C PRO A 31 34.61 -37.37 39.43
N ILE A 32 34.33 -37.46 38.12
CA ILE A 32 34.36 -36.32 37.25
C ILE A 32 33.33 -35.40 37.89
N LYS A 33 33.76 -34.72 38.97
CA LYS A 33 33.04 -33.59 39.49
C LYS A 33 32.87 -32.76 38.25
N SER A 34 31.64 -32.81 37.74
CA SER A 34 31.15 -32.04 36.61
C SER A 34 32.04 -30.84 36.45
N ILE A 35 32.47 -30.55 35.23
CA ILE A 35 33.13 -29.31 34.92
C ILE A 35 32.12 -28.24 35.39
N ASN A 36 32.17 -27.95 36.71
CA ASN A 36 31.42 -26.87 37.28
C ASN A 36 32.00 -25.66 36.57
N PHE A 37 31.32 -25.20 35.55
CA PHE A 37 31.56 -23.86 35.07
C PHE A 37 31.55 -22.98 36.31
N ASP A 38 32.72 -22.52 36.72
CA ASP A 38 32.86 -21.58 37.81
C ASP A 38 31.83 -20.48 37.59
N ALA A 39 31.16 -20.02 38.63
CA ALA A 39 30.14 -18.99 38.54
C ALA A 39 30.61 -17.78 37.71
N ALA A 40 31.93 -17.48 37.79
CA ALA A 40 32.57 -16.44 36.98
C ALA A 40 32.60 -16.75 35.50
N SER A 41 32.94 -17.96 35.08
CA SER A 41 32.94 -18.38 33.68
C SER A 41 31.52 -18.46 33.12
N LEU A 42 30.56 -18.90 33.94
CA LEU A 42 29.16 -18.93 33.54
C LEU A 42 28.55 -17.52 33.42
N SER A 43 28.93 -16.61 34.31
CA SER A 43 28.51 -15.20 34.21
C SER A 43 29.12 -14.51 32.97
N SER A 44 30.40 -14.76 32.67
CA SER A 44 31.10 -14.27 31.50
C SER A 44 30.42 -14.78 30.18
N LEU A 45 30.04 -16.06 30.16
CA LEU A 45 29.34 -16.65 29.02
C LEU A 45 27.94 -16.02 28.84
N ARG A 46 27.20 -15.80 29.91
CA ARG A 46 25.88 -15.12 29.85
C ARG A 46 26.04 -13.70 29.37
N TYR A 47 27.03 -12.98 29.86
CA TYR A 47 27.32 -11.61 29.43
C TYR A 47 27.72 -11.55 27.94
N ALA A 48 28.62 -12.44 27.50
CA ALA A 48 29.03 -12.53 26.10
C ALA A 48 27.83 -12.83 25.18
N LYS A 49 26.94 -13.74 25.58
CA LYS A 49 25.71 -14.01 24.82
C LYS A 49 24.77 -12.82 24.80
N ALA A 50 24.61 -12.11 25.90
CA ALA A 50 23.78 -10.92 25.98
C ALA A 50 24.32 -9.79 25.08
N THR A 51 25.62 -9.51 25.11
CA THR A 51 26.28 -8.50 24.29
C THR A 51 26.20 -8.86 22.79
N GLN A 52 26.32 -10.14 22.43
CA GLN A 52 26.15 -10.62 21.06
C GLN A 52 24.74 -10.36 20.54
N THR A 53 23.71 -10.65 21.35
CA THR A 53 22.30 -10.35 20.93
C THR A 53 22.08 -8.85 20.79
N THR A 54 22.62 -8.04 21.69
CA THR A 54 22.52 -6.56 21.61
C THR A 54 23.24 -6.01 20.39
N SER A 55 24.43 -6.50 20.07
CA SER A 55 25.20 -6.11 18.89
C SER A 55 24.45 -6.48 17.59
N ALA A 56 23.92 -7.70 17.49
CA ALA A 56 23.13 -8.15 16.34
C ALA A 56 21.87 -7.30 16.16
N HIS A 57 21.21 -6.94 17.25
CA HIS A 57 20.02 -6.08 17.23
C HIS A 57 20.36 -4.65 16.76
N ALA A 58 21.40 -4.03 17.34
CA ALA A 58 21.84 -2.69 16.93
C ALA A 58 22.27 -2.66 15.44
N GLN A 59 22.95 -3.71 14.95
CA GLN A 59 23.28 -3.84 13.54
C GLN A 59 22.03 -3.99 12.66
N ALA A 60 20.99 -4.69 13.10
CA ALA A 60 19.73 -4.82 12.38
C ALA A 60 18.99 -3.48 12.30
N GLN A 61 18.94 -2.74 13.41
CA GLN A 61 18.37 -1.39 13.45
C GLN A 61 19.10 -0.45 12.47
N MET A 62 20.42 -0.45 12.48
CA MET A 62 21.24 0.35 11.57
C MET A 62 20.99 -0.02 10.07
N LYS A 63 20.93 -1.33 9.76
CA LYS A 63 20.68 -1.79 8.38
C LYS A 63 19.31 -1.38 7.86
N LEU A 64 18.30 -1.34 8.73
CA LEU A 64 16.92 -0.99 8.38
C LEU A 64 16.66 0.52 8.51
N GLY A 65 17.53 1.28 9.15
CA GLY A 65 17.33 2.70 9.44
C GLY A 65 16.20 2.94 10.44
N LYS A 66 15.81 1.92 11.22
CA LYS A 66 14.65 1.96 12.10
C LYS A 66 15.04 1.73 13.56
N ARG A 67 14.53 2.57 14.45
CA ARG A 67 14.66 2.43 15.90
C ARG A 67 13.82 1.25 16.42
N ILE A 68 12.61 1.10 15.86
CA ILE A 68 11.68 0.04 16.23
C ILE A 68 11.64 -0.98 15.08
N ILE A 69 12.25 -2.14 15.28
CA ILE A 69 12.23 -3.25 14.32
C ILE A 69 11.36 -4.42 14.80
N SER A 70 11.06 -4.45 16.08
CA SER A 70 10.16 -5.45 16.68
C SER A 70 9.25 -4.82 17.73
N VAL A 71 8.12 -5.50 18.01
CA VAL A 71 7.19 -5.07 19.08
C VAL A 71 7.86 -5.08 20.47
N GLN A 72 8.95 -5.84 20.63
CA GLN A 72 9.71 -5.92 21.88
C GLN A 72 10.51 -4.64 22.17
N ASP A 73 10.85 -3.86 21.13
CA ASP A 73 11.63 -2.63 21.26
C ASP A 73 10.79 -1.51 21.86
N ASP A 74 9.56 -1.35 21.36
CA ASP A 74 8.57 -0.40 21.84
C ASP A 74 7.18 -0.84 21.38
N ALA A 75 6.43 -1.51 22.26
CA ALA A 75 5.09 -2.01 21.94
C ALA A 75 4.09 -0.89 21.63
N SER A 76 4.22 0.26 22.31
CA SER A 76 3.37 1.42 22.08
C SER A 76 3.69 2.09 20.75
N GLY A 77 4.96 2.39 20.50
CA GLY A 77 5.43 2.99 19.27
C GLY A 77 5.14 2.11 18.04
N ALA A 78 5.38 0.81 18.15
CA ALA A 78 5.06 -0.14 17.07
C ALA A 78 3.57 -0.20 16.75
N SER A 79 2.70 -0.15 17.77
CA SER A 79 1.25 -0.13 17.57
C SER A 79 0.79 1.16 16.87
N ILE A 80 1.31 2.31 17.28
CA ILE A 80 0.99 3.61 16.66
C ILE A 80 1.50 3.63 15.21
N ALA A 81 2.75 3.22 14.97
CA ALA A 81 3.34 3.18 13.63
C ALA A 81 2.56 2.23 12.69
N ALA A 82 2.11 1.07 13.18
CA ALA A 82 1.26 0.17 12.42
C ALA A 82 -0.10 0.79 12.07
N GLY A 83 -0.71 1.52 13.01
CA GLY A 83 -1.95 2.27 12.78
C GLY A 83 -1.79 3.38 11.73
N LEU A 84 -0.70 4.15 11.80
CA LEU A 84 -0.37 5.18 10.82
C LEU A 84 -0.12 4.57 9.43
N LYS A 85 0.60 3.45 9.36
CA LYS A 85 0.82 2.72 8.11
C LYS A 85 -0.48 2.24 7.49
N ALA A 86 -1.40 1.70 8.29
CA ALA A 86 -2.72 1.27 7.81
C ALA A 86 -3.54 2.45 7.25
N ARG A 87 -3.48 3.63 7.92
CA ARG A 87 -4.09 4.87 7.40
C ARG A 87 -3.49 5.31 6.08
N ASN A 88 -2.17 5.25 5.93
CA ASN A 88 -1.51 5.60 4.67
C ASN A 88 -1.91 4.68 3.54
N ILE A 89 -2.00 3.37 3.78
CA ILE A 89 -2.50 2.41 2.78
C ILE A 89 -3.92 2.76 2.36
N ALA A 90 -4.82 3.02 3.33
CA ALA A 90 -6.21 3.39 3.04
C ALA A 90 -6.31 4.72 2.28
N ALA A 91 -5.51 5.72 2.64
CA ALA A 91 -5.48 7.02 1.95
C ALA A 91 -4.93 6.90 0.53
N ASN A 92 -3.89 6.09 0.29
CA ASN A 92 -3.34 5.84 -1.05
C ASN A 92 -4.37 5.15 -1.96
N GLU A 93 -5.11 4.16 -1.47
CA GLU A 93 -6.21 3.56 -2.24
C GLU A 93 -7.33 4.58 -2.47
N GLY A 94 -7.57 5.47 -1.51
CA GLY A 94 -8.48 6.59 -1.67
C GLY A 94 -8.10 7.53 -2.81
N VAL A 95 -6.82 7.90 -2.90
CA VAL A 95 -6.30 8.72 -4.03
C VAL A 95 -6.54 8.01 -5.36
N ARG A 96 -6.29 6.72 -5.47
CA ARG A 96 -6.56 5.95 -6.70
C ARG A 96 -8.04 5.97 -7.07
N ASN A 97 -8.94 5.72 -6.12
CA ASN A 97 -10.37 5.75 -6.35
C ASN A 97 -10.85 7.14 -6.81
N MET A 98 -10.27 8.22 -6.25
CA MET A 98 -10.56 9.58 -6.68
C MET A 98 -10.05 9.86 -8.10
N GLN A 99 -8.85 9.40 -8.46
CA GLN A 99 -8.29 9.53 -9.79
C GLN A 99 -9.13 8.78 -10.85
N GLU A 100 -9.58 7.58 -10.54
CA GLU A 100 -10.49 6.82 -11.40
C GLU A 100 -11.82 7.57 -11.61
N THR A 101 -12.33 8.17 -10.53
CA THR A 101 -13.56 8.98 -10.61
C THR A 101 -13.34 10.23 -11.44
N SER A 102 -12.23 10.94 -11.27
CA SER A 102 -11.85 12.11 -12.08
C SER A 102 -11.75 11.75 -13.56
N ALA A 103 -11.16 10.59 -13.89
CA ALA A 103 -11.11 10.11 -15.27
C ALA A 103 -12.51 9.85 -15.85
N ALA A 104 -13.41 9.24 -15.07
CA ALA A 104 -14.80 9.03 -15.50
C ALA A 104 -15.53 10.36 -15.75
N LEU A 105 -15.35 11.36 -14.86
CA LEU A 105 -15.94 12.70 -15.04
C LEU A 105 -15.35 13.42 -16.27
N SER A 106 -14.08 13.26 -16.58
CA SER A 106 -13.44 13.83 -17.76
C SER A 106 -14.02 13.25 -19.07
N ILE A 107 -14.31 11.95 -19.09
CA ILE A 107 -15.01 11.32 -20.23
C ILE A 107 -16.43 11.92 -20.39
N ALA A 108 -17.15 12.07 -19.28
CA ALA A 108 -18.47 12.68 -19.31
C ALA A 108 -18.41 14.12 -19.83
N GLU A 109 -17.46 14.94 -19.34
CA GLU A 109 -17.30 16.34 -19.76
C GLU A 109 -16.98 16.47 -21.24
N SER A 110 -16.05 15.69 -21.79
CA SER A 110 -15.71 15.73 -23.20
C SER A 110 -16.91 15.36 -24.10
N THR A 111 -17.72 14.42 -23.63
CA THR A 111 -18.96 14.05 -24.34
C THR A 111 -20.00 15.17 -24.27
N LEU A 112 -20.17 15.81 -23.11
CA LEU A 112 -21.08 16.93 -22.93
C LEU A 112 -20.67 18.13 -23.79
N GLU A 113 -19.38 18.39 -23.99
CA GLU A 113 -18.86 19.38 -24.89
C GLU A 113 -19.26 19.07 -26.36
N SER A 114 -19.05 17.82 -26.78
CA SER A 114 -19.52 17.40 -28.13
C SER A 114 -21.03 17.55 -28.30
N ILE A 115 -21.82 17.30 -27.25
CA ILE A 115 -23.28 17.52 -27.28
C ILE A 115 -23.62 19.02 -27.39
N ALA A 116 -22.87 19.90 -26.70
CA ALA A 116 -23.04 21.35 -26.78
C ALA A 116 -22.86 21.84 -28.23
N ASP A 117 -21.81 21.35 -28.90
CA ASP A 117 -21.57 21.71 -30.30
C ASP A 117 -22.71 21.24 -31.23
N LYS A 118 -23.19 20.01 -31.01
CA LYS A 118 -24.34 19.49 -31.77
C LYS A 118 -25.64 20.29 -31.51
N LEU A 119 -25.88 20.73 -30.27
CA LEU A 119 -27.01 21.62 -29.94
C LEU A 119 -26.90 22.99 -30.61
N ASN A 120 -25.70 23.58 -30.66
CA ASN A 120 -25.46 24.83 -31.39
C ASN A 120 -25.68 24.67 -32.89
N ASN A 121 -25.23 23.54 -33.48
CA ASN A 121 -25.51 23.22 -34.87
C ASN A 121 -27.01 23.03 -35.10
N LEU A 122 -27.73 22.37 -34.22
CA LEU A 122 -29.16 22.17 -34.26
C LEU A 122 -29.92 23.51 -34.18
N LYS A 123 -29.47 24.42 -33.30
CA LYS A 123 -30.01 25.79 -33.21
C LYS A 123 -29.83 26.56 -34.51
N THR A 124 -28.64 26.51 -35.12
CA THR A 124 -28.35 27.15 -36.39
C THR A 124 -29.20 26.58 -37.48
N LEU A 125 -29.39 25.26 -37.50
CA LEU A 125 -30.25 24.58 -38.48
C LEU A 125 -31.71 25.01 -38.34
N ALA A 126 -32.23 25.14 -37.09
CA ALA A 126 -33.60 25.61 -36.85
C ALA A 126 -33.81 27.07 -37.29
N ILE A 127 -32.82 27.95 -37.06
CA ILE A 127 -32.87 29.35 -37.52
C ILE A 127 -32.88 29.41 -39.05
N ARG A 128 -32.03 28.59 -39.71
CA ARG A 128 -32.00 28.50 -41.19
C ARG A 128 -33.32 27.97 -41.75
N ALA A 129 -33.98 27.04 -41.06
CA ALA A 129 -35.26 26.46 -41.46
C ALA A 129 -36.44 27.46 -41.39
N ARG A 130 -36.38 28.43 -40.46
CA ARG A 130 -37.45 29.41 -40.22
C ARG A 130 -37.69 30.43 -41.38
N THR A 131 -36.79 30.52 -42.36
CA THR A 131 -36.90 31.49 -43.43
C THR A 131 -38.03 31.11 -44.39
N ASP A 132 -39.01 32.00 -44.65
CA ASP A 132 -40.17 31.77 -45.45
C ASP A 132 -39.87 31.50 -46.95
N LEU A 133 -38.64 31.76 -47.38
CA LEU A 133 -38.17 31.50 -48.76
C LEU A 133 -37.79 30.05 -49.03
N LYS A 134 -37.97 29.14 -48.05
CA LYS A 134 -37.64 27.72 -48.19
C LYS A 134 -38.76 26.93 -48.81
N THR A 135 -38.38 26.06 -49.73
CA THR A 135 -39.35 25.08 -50.31
C THR A 135 -39.47 23.89 -49.33
N THR A 136 -40.59 23.14 -49.48
CA THR A 136 -40.78 21.89 -48.70
C THR A 136 -39.60 20.92 -48.85
N ALA A 137 -39.05 20.79 -50.07
CA ALA A 137 -37.88 19.95 -50.33
C ALA A 137 -36.64 20.39 -49.51
N ASN A 138 -36.39 21.73 -49.42
CA ASN A 138 -35.29 22.25 -48.63
C ASN A 138 -35.46 21.95 -47.11
N VAL A 139 -36.71 22.06 -46.59
CA VAL A 139 -37.03 21.77 -45.21
C VAL A 139 -36.90 20.27 -44.91
N GLN A 140 -37.26 19.40 -45.87
CA GLN A 140 -37.01 17.95 -45.72
C GLN A 140 -35.53 17.62 -45.60
N LEU A 141 -34.66 18.26 -46.39
CA LEU A 141 -33.21 18.10 -46.27
C LEU A 141 -32.71 18.56 -44.89
N ILE A 142 -33.19 19.70 -44.40
CA ILE A 142 -32.90 20.23 -43.08
C ILE A 142 -33.37 19.26 -41.97
N ASN A 143 -34.56 18.67 -42.12
CA ASN A 143 -35.08 17.68 -41.18
C ASN A 143 -34.25 16.38 -41.14
N ASN A 144 -33.75 15.93 -42.30
CA ASN A 144 -32.85 14.81 -42.40
C ASN A 144 -31.50 15.11 -41.66
N GLU A 145 -30.97 16.32 -41.84
CA GLU A 145 -29.78 16.80 -41.14
C GLU A 145 -30.00 16.85 -39.60
N LYS A 146 -31.16 17.42 -39.18
CA LYS A 146 -31.60 17.39 -37.78
C LYS A 146 -31.60 15.96 -37.20
N SER A 147 -32.22 15.03 -37.93
CA SER A 147 -32.34 13.65 -37.49
C SER A 147 -30.96 12.99 -37.31
N LYS A 148 -29.99 13.26 -38.18
CA LYS A 148 -28.63 12.81 -38.07
C LYS A 148 -27.90 13.42 -36.87
N ILE A 149 -28.12 14.71 -36.58
CA ILE A 149 -27.55 15.38 -35.41
C ILE A 149 -28.09 14.75 -34.12
N LEU A 150 -29.42 14.56 -34.03
CA LEU A 150 -30.05 13.94 -32.87
C LEU A 150 -29.59 12.49 -32.66
N ALA A 151 -29.49 11.71 -33.75
CA ALA A 151 -28.94 10.35 -33.69
C ALA A 151 -27.49 10.37 -33.18
N GLY A 152 -26.64 11.24 -33.72
CA GLY A 152 -25.25 11.37 -33.26
C GLY A 152 -25.09 11.88 -31.83
N MET A 153 -26.10 12.65 -31.32
CA MET A 153 -26.14 13.00 -29.88
C MET A 153 -26.49 11.77 -29.02
N SER A 154 -27.52 11.00 -29.45
CA SER A 154 -27.91 9.78 -28.76
C SER A 154 -26.76 8.77 -28.70
N ASP A 155 -26.06 8.58 -29.83
CA ASP A 155 -24.91 7.69 -29.93
C ASP A 155 -23.77 8.15 -28.98
N ALA A 156 -23.48 9.46 -28.97
CA ALA A 156 -22.47 10.01 -28.06
C ALA A 156 -22.80 9.75 -26.58
N VAL A 157 -24.06 9.97 -26.18
CA VAL A 157 -24.55 9.66 -24.84
C VAL A 157 -24.39 8.16 -24.49
N GLN A 158 -24.71 7.29 -25.48
CA GLN A 158 -24.60 5.84 -25.31
C GLN A 158 -23.13 5.35 -25.25
N GLN A 159 -22.22 6.04 -25.92
CA GLN A 159 -20.80 5.71 -25.96
C GLN A 159 -20.03 6.25 -24.73
N ALA A 160 -20.60 7.23 -24.04
CA ALA A 160 -20.01 7.77 -22.81
C ALA A 160 -20.09 6.73 -21.68
N GLU A 161 -19.08 5.86 -21.60
CA GLU A 161 -19.01 4.81 -20.56
C GLU A 161 -17.63 4.74 -19.95
N TYR A 162 -17.62 4.32 -18.70
CA TYR A 162 -16.40 4.00 -17.94
C TYR A 162 -16.60 2.65 -17.27
N ASN A 163 -15.68 1.73 -17.52
CA ASN A 163 -15.71 0.36 -16.96
C ASN A 163 -17.10 -0.35 -17.16
N GLY A 164 -17.68 -0.22 -18.36
CA GLY A 164 -18.99 -0.81 -18.71
C GLY A 164 -20.21 -0.08 -18.13
N ARG A 165 -20.02 1.01 -17.38
CA ARG A 165 -21.12 1.84 -16.86
C ARG A 165 -21.34 3.05 -17.74
N LYS A 166 -22.58 3.24 -18.19
CA LYS A 166 -22.99 4.44 -18.93
C LYS A 166 -23.04 5.63 -17.98
N LEU A 167 -22.36 6.72 -18.36
CA LEU A 167 -22.21 7.88 -17.50
C LEU A 167 -23.36 8.89 -17.67
N LEU A 168 -23.85 9.07 -18.90
CA LEU A 168 -24.77 10.14 -19.28
C LEU A 168 -26.21 9.70 -19.54
N THR A 169 -26.52 8.43 -19.37
CA THR A 169 -27.89 7.90 -19.53
C THR A 169 -28.77 7.99 -18.29
N GLY A 170 -28.25 8.60 -17.18
CA GLY A 170 -28.92 8.66 -15.90
C GLY A 170 -28.56 7.48 -14.97
N GLY A 171 -27.57 6.66 -15.34
CA GLY A 171 -27.13 5.49 -14.57
C GLY A 171 -26.20 5.80 -13.38
N VAL A 172 -25.79 7.05 -13.20
CA VAL A 172 -24.87 7.46 -12.11
C VAL A 172 -25.60 8.43 -11.19
N ASN A 173 -26.51 7.90 -10.39
CA ASN A 173 -27.17 8.65 -9.34
C ASN A 173 -26.63 8.25 -7.99
N ASN A 174 -26.19 9.22 -7.18
CA ASN A 174 -25.66 9.00 -5.82
C ASN A 174 -24.56 7.92 -5.76
N ALA A 175 -23.63 7.92 -6.72
CA ALA A 175 -22.50 7.03 -6.67
C ALA A 175 -21.61 7.42 -5.48
N VAL A 176 -21.32 6.45 -4.63
CA VAL A 176 -20.45 6.63 -3.46
C VAL A 176 -19.04 6.20 -3.80
N VAL A 177 -18.10 7.14 -3.69
CA VAL A 177 -16.67 6.85 -3.81
C VAL A 177 -16.03 6.89 -2.43
N ASN A 178 -15.49 5.75 -2.02
CA ASN A 178 -14.78 5.63 -0.76
C ASN A 178 -13.31 5.98 -0.96
N TYR A 179 -12.80 6.93 -0.14
CA TYR A 179 -11.42 7.36 -0.17
C TYR A 179 -10.62 6.91 1.08
N GLY A 180 -11.07 5.83 1.71
CA GLY A 180 -10.35 5.19 2.82
C GLY A 180 -10.53 5.87 4.17
N LEU A 181 -10.61 7.21 4.22
CA LEU A 181 -10.86 8.02 5.43
C LEU A 181 -12.30 8.53 5.50
N GLY A 182 -13.09 8.32 4.45
CA GLY A 182 -14.48 8.76 4.30
C GLY A 182 -15.02 8.40 2.93
N SER A 183 -16.13 9.03 2.54
CA SER A 183 -16.75 8.83 1.22
C SER A 183 -17.32 10.14 0.69
N ILE A 184 -17.32 10.28 -0.64
CA ILE A 184 -18.00 11.35 -1.37
C ILE A 184 -19.09 10.71 -2.21
N THR A 185 -20.24 11.36 -2.28
CA THR A 185 -21.31 11.03 -3.22
C THR A 185 -21.28 11.97 -4.40
N PHE A 186 -21.38 11.42 -5.60
CA PHE A 186 -21.52 12.22 -6.80
C PHE A 186 -22.65 11.69 -7.67
N SER A 187 -23.21 12.58 -8.53
CA SER A 187 -24.29 12.26 -9.46
C SER A 187 -24.02 12.91 -10.78
N ILE A 188 -24.22 12.15 -11.85
CA ILE A 188 -24.20 12.69 -13.22
C ILE A 188 -25.63 12.66 -13.73
N SER A 189 -26.19 13.85 -13.99
CA SER A 189 -27.53 13.96 -14.53
C SER A 189 -27.57 13.43 -15.98
N SER A 190 -28.72 12.90 -16.38
CA SER A 190 -28.90 12.40 -17.76
C SER A 190 -28.80 13.51 -18.80
N ALA A 191 -27.92 13.30 -19.76
CA ALA A 191 -27.82 14.13 -20.96
C ALA A 191 -28.49 13.48 -22.21
N ALA A 192 -29.29 12.42 -21.98
CA ALA A 192 -30.13 11.83 -23.06
C ALA A 192 -31.10 12.86 -23.63
N LEU A 193 -31.57 12.64 -24.86
CA LEU A 193 -32.49 13.56 -25.55
C LEU A 193 -33.74 13.87 -24.71
N THR A 194 -34.28 12.88 -24.00
CA THR A 194 -35.42 13.04 -23.08
C THR A 194 -35.07 13.91 -21.87
N GLY A 195 -33.87 13.73 -21.29
CA GLY A 195 -33.38 14.54 -20.18
C GLY A 195 -33.15 16.00 -20.57
N LEU A 196 -32.69 16.22 -21.79
CA LEU A 196 -32.56 17.57 -22.38
C LEU A 196 -33.90 18.14 -22.86
N GLY A 197 -34.93 17.31 -23.06
CA GLY A 197 -36.26 17.75 -23.54
C GLY A 197 -36.32 18.04 -25.01
N ILE A 198 -35.52 17.38 -25.82
CA ILE A 198 -35.40 17.56 -27.26
C ILE A 198 -35.78 16.31 -28.08
N ASP A 199 -36.29 15.29 -27.44
CA ASP A 199 -36.72 14.04 -28.04
C ASP A 199 -37.94 14.25 -28.99
N GLN A 200 -38.76 15.26 -28.72
CA GLN A 200 -39.97 15.60 -29.47
C GLN A 200 -39.79 16.76 -30.47
N LEU A 201 -38.54 17.12 -30.84
CA LEU A 201 -38.29 18.17 -31.80
C LEU A 201 -38.82 17.79 -33.17
N THR A 202 -39.80 18.59 -33.70
CA THR A 202 -40.38 18.43 -35.03
C THR A 202 -40.17 19.70 -35.85
N PHE A 203 -39.83 19.57 -37.13
CA PHE A 203 -39.68 20.70 -38.04
C PHE A 203 -40.85 20.80 -39.07
N PHE A 204 -41.83 19.93 -38.91
CA PHE A 204 -43.05 19.93 -39.71
C PHE A 204 -44.29 20.11 -38.82
N GLY A 205 -45.32 20.77 -39.36
CA GLY A 205 -46.64 20.85 -38.75
C GLY A 205 -47.41 19.52 -38.80
N ALA A 206 -48.63 19.51 -38.35
CA ALA A 206 -49.47 18.30 -38.22
C ALA A 206 -49.69 17.56 -39.55
N GLY A 207 -49.42 18.18 -40.69
CA GLY A 207 -49.42 17.55 -42.05
C GLY A 207 -47.96 17.17 -42.42
N ALA A 208 -47.75 16.00 -43.01
CA ALA A 208 -46.44 15.44 -43.33
C ALA A 208 -45.55 16.32 -44.25
N ASN A 209 -46.10 17.31 -44.92
CA ASN A 209 -45.38 18.20 -45.80
C ASN A 209 -45.66 19.69 -45.51
N GLN A 210 -46.24 20.02 -44.35
CA GLN A 210 -46.57 21.39 -44.00
C GLN A 210 -45.43 21.96 -43.14
N LEU A 211 -44.86 23.10 -43.58
CA LEU A 211 -43.87 23.83 -42.79
C LEU A 211 -44.52 24.35 -41.51
N LEU A 212 -43.75 24.38 -40.43
CA LEU A 212 -44.16 25.09 -39.25
C LEU A 212 -44.34 26.57 -39.51
N ASP A 213 -45.35 27.17 -38.90
CA ASP A 213 -45.51 28.62 -38.88
C ASP A 213 -44.44 29.29 -38.00
N ALA A 214 -44.39 30.61 -38.01
CA ALA A 214 -43.38 31.33 -37.17
C ALA A 214 -43.49 31.01 -35.69
N ALA A 215 -44.70 30.74 -35.17
CA ALA A 215 -44.92 30.35 -33.77
C ALA A 215 -44.34 28.95 -33.50
N GLY A 216 -44.57 27.99 -34.39
CA GLY A 216 -44.01 26.62 -34.27
C GLY A 216 -42.48 26.61 -34.29
N TRP A 217 -41.85 27.41 -35.18
CA TRP A 217 -40.39 27.55 -35.19
C TRP A 217 -39.84 28.17 -33.89
N ASN A 218 -40.53 29.18 -33.34
CA ASN A 218 -40.15 29.79 -32.07
C ASN A 218 -40.16 28.74 -30.90
N VAL A 219 -41.16 27.87 -30.89
CA VAL A 219 -41.24 26.77 -29.91
C VAL A 219 -40.04 25.83 -30.02
N GLN A 220 -39.66 25.44 -31.27
CA GLN A 220 -38.51 24.56 -31.49
C GLN A 220 -37.19 25.22 -31.03
N ILE A 221 -36.97 26.48 -31.39
CA ILE A 221 -35.79 27.25 -30.99
C ILE A 221 -35.74 27.40 -29.45
N THR A 222 -36.89 27.67 -28.83
CA THR A 222 -36.98 27.76 -27.34
C THR A 222 -36.64 26.43 -26.70
N SER A 223 -37.13 25.29 -27.22
CA SER A 223 -36.80 23.96 -26.72
C SER A 223 -35.29 23.67 -26.81
N ILE A 224 -34.63 24.06 -27.91
CA ILE A 224 -33.19 23.92 -28.08
C ILE A 224 -32.45 24.83 -27.10
N ASN A 225 -32.91 26.07 -26.87
CA ASN A 225 -32.29 26.96 -25.88
C ASN A 225 -32.39 26.38 -24.44
N ILE A 226 -33.53 25.82 -24.06
CA ILE A 226 -33.74 25.14 -22.78
C ILE A 226 -32.79 23.93 -22.67
N ALA A 227 -32.58 23.17 -23.74
CA ALA A 227 -31.63 22.06 -23.74
C ALA A 227 -30.19 22.52 -23.53
N ILE A 228 -29.79 23.65 -24.17
CA ILE A 228 -28.46 24.25 -23.96
C ILE A 228 -28.30 24.70 -22.50
N GLU A 229 -29.33 25.28 -21.91
CA GLU A 229 -29.35 25.74 -20.54
C GLU A 229 -29.23 24.56 -19.56
N ARG A 230 -29.99 23.50 -19.75
CA ARG A 230 -29.90 22.26 -19.01
C ARG A 230 -28.51 21.60 -19.11
N LEU A 231 -27.97 21.54 -20.34
CA LEU A 231 -26.62 21.01 -20.56
C LEU A 231 -25.58 21.84 -19.82
N SER A 232 -25.69 23.17 -19.82
CA SER A 232 -24.81 24.07 -19.10
C SER A 232 -24.88 23.84 -17.58
N GLN A 233 -26.09 23.58 -17.04
CA GLN A 233 -26.26 23.21 -15.64
C GLN A 233 -25.61 21.87 -15.33
N ILE A 234 -25.75 20.86 -16.20
CA ILE A 234 -25.11 19.56 -16.03
C ILE A 234 -23.57 19.72 -16.00
N ARG A 235 -23.00 20.47 -16.94
CA ARG A 235 -21.58 20.77 -17.02
C ARG A 235 -21.08 21.55 -15.79
N GLY A 236 -21.83 22.54 -15.33
CA GLY A 236 -21.51 23.29 -14.11
C GLY A 236 -21.45 22.42 -12.87
N ASN A 237 -22.42 21.53 -12.72
CA ASN A 237 -22.44 20.57 -11.62
C ASN A 237 -21.27 19.59 -11.71
N LEU A 238 -20.93 19.12 -12.91
CA LEU A 238 -19.81 18.23 -13.16
C LEU A 238 -18.48 18.89 -12.81
N GLY A 239 -18.29 20.16 -13.26
CA GLY A 239 -17.10 20.93 -12.93
C GLY A 239 -16.93 21.16 -11.43
N ALA A 240 -18.02 21.46 -10.72
CA ALA A 240 -17.99 21.56 -9.27
C ALA A 240 -17.56 20.24 -8.57
N GLN A 241 -18.02 19.11 -9.10
CA GLN A 241 -17.61 17.79 -8.59
C GLN A 241 -16.15 17.48 -8.89
N GLN A 242 -15.63 17.86 -10.05
CA GLN A 242 -14.20 17.73 -10.38
C GLN A 242 -13.33 18.52 -9.40
N VAL A 243 -13.67 19.77 -9.14
CA VAL A 243 -12.95 20.60 -8.14
C VAL A 243 -12.98 19.98 -6.76
N LEU A 244 -14.11 19.38 -6.34
CA LEU A 244 -14.22 18.69 -5.07
C LEU A 244 -13.32 17.46 -5.02
N ILE A 245 -13.27 16.68 -6.10
CA ILE A 245 -12.40 15.49 -6.18
C ILE A 245 -10.94 15.89 -6.13
N ASP A 246 -10.52 16.88 -6.92
CA ASP A 246 -9.14 17.36 -6.94
C ASP A 246 -8.70 17.89 -5.56
N SER A 247 -9.55 18.69 -4.91
CA SER A 247 -9.31 19.16 -3.55
C SER A 247 -9.23 18.01 -2.53
N THR A 248 -9.99 16.95 -2.75
CA THR A 248 -9.93 15.75 -1.88
C THR A 248 -8.63 14.98 -2.11
N ILE A 249 -8.17 14.86 -3.35
CA ILE A 249 -6.87 14.24 -3.68
C ILE A 249 -5.74 15.00 -2.98
N ASP A 250 -5.72 16.33 -3.08
CA ASP A 250 -4.71 17.18 -2.45
C ASP A 250 -4.72 17.03 -0.91
N ALA A 251 -5.92 16.99 -0.33
CA ALA A 251 -6.08 16.78 1.12
C ALA A 251 -5.60 15.38 1.56
N LEU A 252 -5.87 14.35 0.76
CA LEU A 252 -5.38 12.98 1.01
C LEU A 252 -3.86 12.89 0.91
N GLN A 253 -3.25 13.50 -0.10
CA GLN A 253 -1.80 13.54 -0.26
C GLN A 253 -1.14 14.26 0.92
N SER A 254 -1.65 15.43 1.31
CA SER A 254 -1.18 16.14 2.50
C SER A 254 -1.34 15.32 3.79
N ASN A 255 -2.40 14.52 3.91
CA ASN A 255 -2.60 13.61 5.04
C ASN A 255 -1.58 12.45 5.03
N ILE A 256 -1.30 11.88 3.85
CA ILE A 256 -0.28 10.83 3.66
C ILE A 256 1.08 11.35 4.12
N ASP A 257 1.50 12.52 3.63
CA ASP A 257 2.79 13.12 3.97
C ASP A 257 2.95 13.35 5.48
N ARG A 258 1.94 13.97 6.12
CA ARG A 258 1.95 14.20 7.57
C ARG A 258 1.94 12.91 8.38
N THR A 259 1.22 11.90 7.91
CA THR A 259 1.14 10.61 8.59
C THR A 259 2.44 9.85 8.44
N GLU A 260 3.11 9.97 7.29
CA GLU A 260 4.43 9.39 7.06
C GLU A 260 5.51 10.08 7.89
N GLU A 261 5.49 11.42 7.99
CA GLU A 261 6.36 12.20 8.87
C GLU A 261 6.18 11.80 10.35
N ALA A 262 4.93 11.66 10.80
CA ALA A 262 4.64 11.20 12.15
C ALA A 262 5.12 9.76 12.38
N ARG A 263 4.98 8.86 11.38
CA ARG A 263 5.49 7.49 11.44
C ARG A 263 7.02 7.48 11.50
N SER A 264 7.67 8.26 10.65
CA SER A 264 9.12 8.43 10.62
C SER A 264 9.67 8.89 11.97
N THR A 265 9.05 9.89 12.60
CA THR A 265 9.43 10.40 13.94
C THR A 265 9.36 9.30 15.01
N ILE A 266 8.43 8.34 14.88
CA ILE A 266 8.25 7.25 15.85
C ILE A 266 9.19 6.07 15.55
N GLU A 267 9.29 5.66 14.29
CA GLU A 267 9.87 4.39 13.87
C GLU A 267 11.33 4.52 13.41
N ASP A 268 11.68 5.66 12.78
CA ASP A 268 12.98 5.84 12.16
C ASP A 268 14.05 6.22 13.20
N MET A 269 15.28 6.02 12.87
CA MET A 269 16.44 6.21 13.73
C MET A 269 17.38 7.27 13.16
N ASP A 270 17.97 8.08 14.04
CA ASP A 270 19.07 8.96 13.64
C ASP A 270 20.27 8.10 13.20
N ALA A 271 20.76 8.37 11.99
CA ALA A 271 21.86 7.61 11.39
C ALA A 271 23.16 7.73 12.20
N LEU A 272 23.43 8.89 12.80
CA LEU A 272 24.62 9.11 13.63
C LEU A 272 24.49 8.38 14.95
N GLU A 273 23.34 8.47 15.63
CA GLU A 273 23.08 7.74 16.87
C GLU A 273 23.14 6.24 16.65
N SER A 274 22.56 5.74 15.54
CA SER A 274 22.58 4.31 15.21
C SER A 274 24.00 3.79 14.99
N GLN A 275 24.84 4.56 14.32
CA GLN A 275 26.24 4.23 14.07
C GLN A 275 27.03 4.14 15.38
N VAL A 276 26.84 5.10 16.29
CA VAL A 276 27.48 5.10 17.61
C VAL A 276 27.02 3.91 18.43
N ASN A 277 25.73 3.63 18.46
CA ASN A 277 25.15 2.50 19.20
C ASN A 277 25.65 1.16 18.66
N ALA A 278 25.70 0.99 17.32
CA ALA A 278 26.20 -0.24 16.71
C ALA A 278 27.70 -0.46 16.97
N THR A 279 28.54 0.58 16.85
CA THR A 279 29.98 0.47 17.13
C THR A 279 30.25 0.24 18.60
N THR A 280 29.49 0.86 19.50
CA THR A 280 29.59 0.64 20.94
C THR A 280 29.18 -0.79 21.31
N ALA A 281 28.06 -1.28 20.77
CA ALA A 281 27.61 -2.65 21.01
C ALA A 281 28.62 -3.69 20.49
N GLN A 282 29.21 -3.44 19.32
CA GLN A 282 30.23 -4.32 18.75
C GLN A 282 31.54 -4.30 19.57
N SER A 283 31.92 -3.15 20.10
CA SER A 283 33.06 -3.02 20.99
C SER A 283 32.82 -3.79 22.30
N GLN A 284 31.63 -3.69 22.88
CA GLN A 284 31.24 -4.46 24.09
C GLN A 284 31.22 -5.97 23.82
N GLU A 285 30.74 -6.42 22.66
CA GLU A 285 30.78 -7.80 22.22
C GLU A 285 32.23 -8.31 22.18
N ASN A 286 33.13 -7.60 21.51
CA ASN A 286 34.55 -7.96 21.42
C ASN A 286 35.21 -8.03 22.77
N LEU A 287 34.97 -7.06 23.67
CA LEU A 287 35.48 -7.05 25.02
C LEU A 287 34.94 -8.24 25.86
N SER A 288 33.67 -8.56 25.71
CA SER A 288 33.03 -9.67 26.41
C SER A 288 33.56 -11.02 25.96
N LEU A 289 33.84 -11.20 24.67
CA LEU A 289 34.48 -12.40 24.13
C LEU A 289 35.94 -12.53 24.62
N GLN A 290 36.69 -11.43 24.67
CA GLN A 290 38.06 -11.44 25.24
C GLN A 290 38.05 -11.80 26.74
N ALA A 291 37.12 -11.25 27.52
CA ALA A 291 36.96 -11.59 28.93
C ALA A 291 36.59 -13.06 29.11
N LEU A 292 35.73 -13.62 28.26
CA LEU A 292 35.39 -15.04 28.27
C LEU A 292 36.61 -15.91 27.97
N VAL A 293 37.37 -15.59 26.93
CA VAL A 293 38.59 -16.31 26.56
C VAL A 293 39.60 -16.28 27.71
N LEU A 294 39.81 -15.10 28.33
CA LEU A 294 40.72 -14.96 29.46
C LEU A 294 40.26 -15.77 30.67
N SER A 295 38.95 -15.80 30.97
CA SER A 295 38.38 -16.61 32.05
C SER A 295 38.62 -18.11 31.83
N LEU A 296 38.47 -18.58 30.60
CA LEU A 296 38.74 -19.96 30.20
C LEU A 296 40.24 -20.30 30.27
N GLN A 297 41.12 -19.41 29.79
CA GLN A 297 42.58 -19.60 29.88
C GLN A 297 43.06 -19.70 31.34
N ASN A 298 42.56 -18.83 32.21
CA ASN A 298 42.89 -18.88 33.65
C ASN A 298 42.43 -20.21 34.28
N LYS A 299 41.31 -20.73 33.87
CA LYS A 299 40.79 -22.02 34.30
C LYS A 299 41.70 -23.18 33.87
N PHE A 300 42.11 -23.19 32.58
CA PHE A 300 43.04 -24.22 32.10
C PHE A 300 44.38 -24.14 32.80
N ARG A 301 44.90 -22.93 33.05
CA ARG A 301 46.16 -22.74 33.81
C ARG A 301 46.05 -23.28 35.24
N ASN A 302 44.98 -22.97 35.96
CA ASN A 302 44.76 -23.47 37.33
C ASN A 302 44.59 -24.99 37.34
N TRP A 303 43.95 -25.57 36.33
CA TRP A 303 43.82 -27.00 36.16
C TRP A 303 45.18 -27.66 35.92
N HIS A 304 46.03 -27.07 35.12
CA HIS A 304 47.38 -27.57 34.83
C HIS A 304 48.27 -27.55 36.10
N ILE A 305 48.19 -26.48 36.86
CA ILE A 305 48.91 -26.37 38.17
C ILE A 305 48.43 -27.47 39.12
N TYR A 306 47.11 -27.69 39.23
CA TYR A 306 46.55 -28.72 40.11
C TYR A 306 46.99 -30.14 39.70
N LEU A 307 47.08 -30.42 38.38
CA LEU A 307 47.57 -31.71 37.91
C LEU A 307 49.07 -31.89 38.15
N SER A 308 49.90 -30.85 37.97
CA SER A 308 51.34 -30.94 38.25
C SER A 308 51.62 -31.20 39.71
N ASP A 309 50.90 -30.56 40.62
CA ASP A 309 51.02 -30.75 42.05
C ASP A 309 50.63 -32.17 42.49
N LYS A 310 49.57 -32.73 41.91
CA LYS A 310 49.13 -34.11 42.16
C LYS A 310 50.09 -35.18 41.65
N ILE A 311 50.85 -34.89 40.59
CA ILE A 311 51.81 -35.80 39.98
C ILE A 311 53.10 -35.83 40.91
N THR A 312 53.54 -34.69 41.43
CA THR A 312 54.67 -34.58 42.29
C THR A 312 54.42 -35.21 43.66
N ASP A 313 53.21 -35.14 44.21
CA ASP A 313 52.83 -35.83 45.48
C ASP A 313 52.69 -37.35 45.32
N SER A 314 52.71 -37.91 44.14
CA SER A 314 52.61 -39.37 43.90
C SER A 314 53.92 -40.04 43.67
N GLU A 315 55.05 -39.34 43.72
CA GLU A 315 56.44 -39.89 43.59
C GLU A 315 57.17 -40.07 44.93
N TYR A 316 56.50 -39.79 46.04
CA TYR A 316 57.04 -40.11 47.38
C TYR A 316 56.33 -41.28 48.07
#